data_fd64f5a5eed0d8d808cff17c87036742
#
_entry.id   fd64f5a5eed0d8d808cff17c87036742
#
_cell.length_a   1.000
_cell.length_b   1.000
_cell.length_c   1.000
_cell.angle_alpha   90.00
_cell.angle_beta   90.00
_cell.angle_gamma   90.00
#
_symmetry.space_group_name_H-M   'P 1'
#
loop_
_entity.id
_entity.type
_entity.pdbx_description
1 polymer ?
#
loop_
_entity_poly.entity_id
_entity_poly.type
_entity_poly.pdbx_seq_one_letter_code
_entity_poly.pdbx_strand_id
1 'polypeptide(L)'
;MRILNKDAGDISLEQLNFEENDLKNLRKAIHGTQGLVLVTGPTGSGKTTTLYSILKEVSKPHLNILTAEDPVEYELDGVGQVQIKDDIGFNFSTALRSFLRQDPEIILVGEMRDKETVDIGLKAALTGHLVFSTLHTNDAPSTITRLQNMGTPDYLISAAVSLVLAQRLARKTCADCREPDEDITPKALADLGFTVEQASRAKVQKGKGCPKCKDTGYKGRMGIYEILNVTKPIKEAILRKATTPELKEIASNEGFRTMQDMGRELILTGDLNFREYDRVLSAE
;
A
#
# COMPACT_ATOMS: atom_id res chain seq x y z
N MET A 1 8.12 -7.90 24.89
CA MET A 1 8.08 -6.43 24.98
C MET A 1 8.54 -5.87 23.63
N ARG A 2 7.70 -5.12 22.93
CA ARG A 2 8.05 -4.49 21.64
C ARG A 2 8.55 -3.09 21.93
N ILE A 3 9.80 -2.78 21.59
CA ILE A 3 10.34 -1.43 21.74
C ILE A 3 9.89 -0.64 20.51
N LEU A 4 9.04 0.36 20.74
CA LEU A 4 8.59 1.26 19.68
C LEU A 4 9.70 2.28 19.41
N ASN A 5 10.14 2.39 18.17
CA ASN A 5 11.11 3.41 17.77
C ASN A 5 10.37 4.70 17.43
N LYS A 6 10.47 5.72 18.27
CA LYS A 6 9.84 7.04 18.05
C LYS A 6 10.31 7.71 16.74
N ASP A 7 11.54 7.44 16.32
CA ASP A 7 12.11 8.01 15.08
C ASP A 7 11.50 7.37 13.79
N ALA A 8 10.86 6.19 13.90
CA ALA A 8 10.16 5.57 12.79
C ALA A 8 8.87 6.32 12.40
N GLY A 9 8.44 7.24 13.23
CA GLY A 9 7.20 8.01 13.08
C GLY A 9 7.30 9.25 12.19
N ASP A 10 8.48 9.65 11.74
CA ASP A 10 8.67 10.93 11.03
C ASP A 10 8.97 10.79 9.53
N ILE A 11 8.40 9.75 8.92
CA ILE A 11 8.57 9.52 7.48
C ILE A 11 7.47 10.26 6.72
N SER A 12 7.87 11.18 5.83
CA SER A 12 6.94 11.85 4.90
C SER A 12 6.63 10.99 3.68
N LEU A 13 5.56 11.31 2.93
CA LEU A 13 5.22 10.58 1.71
C LEU A 13 6.32 10.66 0.64
N GLU A 14 7.08 11.75 0.57
CA GLU A 14 8.23 11.89 -0.34
C GLU A 14 9.34 10.88 -0.04
N GLN A 15 9.51 10.51 1.22
CA GLN A 15 10.55 9.58 1.65
C GLN A 15 10.16 8.11 1.40
N LEU A 16 8.90 7.83 1.08
CA LEU A 16 8.42 6.49 0.80
C LEU A 16 8.78 5.97 -0.60
N ASN A 17 9.42 6.80 -1.42
CA ASN A 17 9.92 6.41 -2.75
C ASN A 17 8.80 6.08 -3.77
N PHE A 18 7.66 6.77 -3.68
CA PHE A 18 6.65 6.73 -4.74
C PHE A 18 7.19 7.35 -6.03
N GLU A 19 6.75 6.85 -7.17
CA GLU A 19 6.91 7.55 -8.44
C GLU A 19 6.06 8.83 -8.45
N GLU A 20 6.49 9.82 -9.24
CA GLU A 20 5.84 11.14 -9.26
C GLU A 20 4.34 11.06 -9.61
N ASN A 21 3.98 10.24 -10.61
CA ASN A 21 2.58 10.06 -10.99
C ASN A 21 1.77 9.35 -9.90
N ASP A 22 2.35 8.35 -9.26
CA ASP A 22 1.72 7.60 -8.18
C ASP A 22 1.49 8.49 -6.96
N LEU A 23 2.49 9.29 -6.58
CA LEU A 23 2.36 10.26 -5.50
C LEU A 23 1.27 11.31 -5.81
N LYS A 24 1.20 11.79 -7.05
CA LYS A 24 0.16 12.72 -7.50
C LYS A 24 -1.24 12.10 -7.40
N ASN A 25 -1.39 10.85 -7.83
CA ASN A 25 -2.66 10.13 -7.75
C ASN A 25 -3.07 9.88 -6.29
N LEU A 26 -2.13 9.45 -5.46
CA LEU A 26 -2.34 9.27 -4.02
C LEU A 26 -2.78 10.59 -3.37
N ARG A 27 -2.06 11.69 -3.61
CA ARG A 27 -2.41 13.02 -3.09
C ARG A 27 -3.79 13.47 -3.52
N LYS A 28 -4.17 13.24 -4.77
CA LYS A 28 -5.52 13.54 -5.24
C LYS A 28 -6.58 12.79 -4.45
N ALA A 29 -6.34 11.53 -4.11
CA ALA A 29 -7.29 10.72 -3.36
C ALA A 29 -7.35 11.12 -1.88
N ILE A 30 -6.20 11.35 -1.22
CA ILE A 30 -6.14 11.67 0.22
C ILE A 30 -6.54 13.11 0.57
N HIS A 31 -6.57 14.01 -0.41
CA HIS A 31 -7.11 15.37 -0.25
C HIS A 31 -8.54 15.49 -0.76
N GLY A 32 -9.19 14.39 -1.09
CA GLY A 32 -10.63 14.36 -1.38
C GLY A 32 -11.45 14.64 -0.12
N THR A 33 -12.68 15.09 -0.31
CA THR A 33 -13.60 15.36 0.80
C THR A 33 -14.27 14.10 1.35
N GLN A 34 -14.28 13.02 0.58
CA GLN A 34 -14.90 11.73 0.93
C GLN A 34 -14.34 10.61 0.06
N GLY A 35 -14.51 9.38 0.50
CA GLY A 35 -14.11 8.18 -0.22
C GLY A 35 -13.30 7.21 0.65
N LEU A 36 -13.08 6.02 0.14
CA LEU A 36 -12.26 4.99 0.79
C LEU A 36 -10.94 4.81 0.03
N VAL A 37 -9.84 4.98 0.73
CA VAL A 37 -8.48 4.66 0.27
C VAL A 37 -8.01 3.42 1.03
N LEU A 38 -7.64 2.38 0.30
CA LEU A 38 -7.16 1.11 0.86
C LEU A 38 -5.66 0.96 0.65
N VAL A 39 -4.95 0.61 1.73
CA VAL A 39 -3.53 0.23 1.67
C VAL A 39 -3.43 -1.27 1.94
N THR A 40 -2.91 -2.03 1.00
CA THR A 40 -2.93 -3.49 1.05
C THR A 40 -1.54 -4.11 0.97
N GLY A 41 -1.43 -5.37 1.33
CA GLY A 41 -0.18 -6.12 1.34
C GLY A 41 -0.06 -7.04 2.55
N PRO A 42 0.94 -7.92 2.57
CA PRO A 42 1.16 -8.85 3.68
C PRO A 42 1.60 -8.13 4.96
N THR A 43 1.67 -8.90 6.04
CA THR A 43 2.26 -8.42 7.29
C THR A 43 3.71 -7.99 7.06
N GLY A 44 4.08 -6.83 7.61
CA GLY A 44 5.43 -6.28 7.46
C GLY A 44 5.70 -5.57 6.13
N SER A 45 4.70 -5.35 5.27
CA SER A 45 4.88 -4.58 4.03
C SER A 45 4.96 -3.06 4.25
N GLY A 46 4.77 -2.56 5.47
CA GLY A 46 4.88 -1.14 5.80
C GLY A 46 3.57 -0.36 5.74
N LYS A 47 2.40 -1.02 5.72
CA LYS A 47 1.08 -0.37 5.62
C LYS A 47 0.85 0.72 6.68
N THR A 48 1.16 0.43 7.93
CA THR A 48 1.03 1.39 9.04
C THR A 48 1.88 2.64 8.80
N THR A 49 3.14 2.46 8.36
CA THR A 49 4.03 3.59 8.05
C THR A 49 3.44 4.46 6.95
N THR A 50 2.93 3.87 5.87
CA THR A 50 2.30 4.59 4.77
C THR A 50 1.04 5.33 5.24
N LEU A 51 0.16 4.67 6.00
CA LEU A 51 -1.06 5.29 6.53
C LEU A 51 -0.75 6.45 7.49
N TYR A 52 0.24 6.30 8.35
CA TYR A 52 0.63 7.36 9.26
C TYR A 52 1.29 8.54 8.52
N SER A 53 2.07 8.27 7.47
CA SER A 53 2.59 9.33 6.59
C SER A 53 1.45 10.07 5.87
N ILE A 54 0.39 9.35 5.44
CA ILE A 54 -0.82 9.95 4.88
C ILE A 54 -1.52 10.82 5.93
N LEU A 55 -1.77 10.28 7.13
CA LEU A 55 -2.45 11.03 8.19
C LEU A 55 -1.69 12.32 8.54
N LYS A 56 -0.37 12.28 8.62
CA LYS A 56 0.46 13.47 8.85
C LYS A 56 0.31 14.52 7.75
N GLU A 57 0.28 14.11 6.48
CA GLU A 57 0.13 15.04 5.36
C GLU A 57 -1.26 15.71 5.35
N VAL A 58 -2.32 14.97 5.69
CA VAL A 58 -3.69 15.49 5.67
C VAL A 58 -4.11 16.14 7.00
N SER A 59 -3.39 15.92 8.09
CA SER A 59 -3.74 16.46 9.41
C SER A 59 -3.62 17.98 9.42
N LYS A 60 -4.73 18.61 9.85
CA LYS A 60 -4.82 20.07 10.04
C LYS A 60 -5.54 20.35 11.35
N PRO A 61 -5.23 21.46 12.03
CA PRO A 61 -5.78 21.77 13.37
C PRO A 61 -7.31 21.82 13.47
N HIS A 62 -8.01 22.01 12.35
CA HIS A 62 -9.47 22.12 12.31
C HIS A 62 -10.17 20.82 11.90
N LEU A 63 -9.42 19.75 11.61
CA LEU A 63 -9.98 18.46 11.20
C LEU A 63 -10.04 17.51 12.39
N ASN A 64 -11.19 16.88 12.59
CA ASN A 64 -11.37 15.81 13.54
C ASN A 64 -10.97 14.48 12.89
N ILE A 65 -9.82 13.96 13.29
CA ILE A 65 -9.24 12.71 12.75
C ILE A 65 -9.31 11.64 13.84
N LEU A 66 -9.99 10.54 13.55
CA LEU A 66 -10.13 9.43 14.49
C LEU A 66 -9.57 8.13 13.89
N THR A 67 -8.84 7.37 14.71
CA THR A 67 -8.31 6.07 14.29
C THR A 67 -8.72 4.95 15.25
N ALA A 68 -9.02 3.78 14.71
CA ALA A 68 -9.21 2.53 15.44
C ALA A 68 -8.12 1.54 15.01
N GLU A 69 -7.28 1.08 15.93
CA GLU A 69 -6.05 0.33 15.62
C GLU A 69 -5.83 -0.87 16.54
N ASP A 70 -5.11 -1.88 16.05
CA ASP A 70 -4.79 -3.10 16.80
C ASP A 70 -3.34 -3.58 16.52
N PRO A 71 -2.35 -3.09 17.31
CA PRO A 71 -2.42 -1.99 18.27
C PRO A 71 -2.11 -0.61 17.65
N VAL A 72 -2.24 0.46 18.44
CA VAL A 72 -1.63 1.77 18.14
C VAL A 72 -0.11 1.61 18.18
N GLU A 73 0.58 1.88 17.07
CA GLU A 73 2.04 1.70 16.99
C GLU A 73 2.82 2.85 17.65
N TYR A 74 2.37 4.10 17.48
CA TYR A 74 2.85 5.29 18.20
C TYR A 74 1.84 6.43 18.08
N GLU A 75 1.93 7.39 18.99
CA GLU A 75 1.01 8.52 19.05
C GLU A 75 1.28 9.53 17.93
N LEU A 76 0.20 10.04 17.33
CA LEU A 76 0.20 11.11 16.33
C LEU A 76 -0.44 12.36 16.94
N ASP A 77 0.26 13.48 16.90
CA ASP A 77 -0.27 14.76 17.39
C ASP A 77 -1.50 15.18 16.59
N GLY A 78 -2.54 15.59 17.29
CA GLY A 78 -3.79 16.05 16.69
C GLY A 78 -4.71 14.95 16.15
N VAL A 79 -4.42 13.67 16.44
CA VAL A 79 -5.22 12.50 16.01
C VAL A 79 -5.79 11.80 17.24
N GLY A 80 -7.09 11.56 17.26
CA GLY A 80 -7.76 10.77 18.28
C GLY A 80 -7.59 9.26 17.99
N GLN A 81 -6.56 8.63 18.59
CA GLN A 81 -6.24 7.22 18.36
C GLN A 81 -6.86 6.34 19.44
N VAL A 82 -7.58 5.31 19.01
CA VAL A 82 -8.23 4.35 19.89
C VAL A 82 -7.72 2.94 19.60
N GLN A 83 -7.27 2.26 20.65
CA GLN A 83 -6.83 0.88 20.54
C GLN A 83 -8.00 -0.08 20.71
N ILE A 84 -8.14 -1.02 19.78
CA ILE A 84 -9.11 -2.11 19.82
C ILE A 84 -8.80 -3.04 21.01
N LYS A 85 -9.86 -3.57 21.62
CA LYS A 85 -9.82 -4.53 22.72
C LYS A 85 -10.94 -5.53 22.55
N ASP A 86 -10.72 -6.54 21.71
CA ASP A 86 -11.72 -7.58 21.38
C ASP A 86 -12.16 -8.39 22.61
N ASP A 87 -11.29 -8.55 23.59
CA ASP A 87 -11.55 -9.25 24.86
C ASP A 87 -12.71 -8.65 25.68
N ILE A 88 -12.97 -7.35 25.52
CA ILE A 88 -14.11 -6.66 26.16
C ILE A 88 -15.20 -6.26 25.16
N GLY A 89 -15.19 -6.80 23.93
CA GLY A 89 -16.18 -6.51 22.88
C GLY A 89 -16.00 -5.17 22.17
N PHE A 90 -14.88 -4.48 22.41
CA PHE A 90 -14.56 -3.24 21.71
C PHE A 90 -13.75 -3.55 20.44
N ASN A 91 -14.45 -3.85 19.36
CA ASN A 91 -13.93 -4.21 18.04
C ASN A 91 -14.00 -3.04 17.06
N PHE A 92 -13.49 -3.25 15.82
CA PHE A 92 -13.46 -2.23 14.77
C PHE A 92 -14.85 -1.72 14.40
N SER A 93 -15.86 -2.59 14.28
CA SER A 93 -17.22 -2.17 13.92
C SER A 93 -17.86 -1.31 15.02
N THR A 94 -17.64 -1.64 16.30
CA THR A 94 -18.11 -0.86 17.45
C THR A 94 -17.44 0.51 17.51
N ALA A 95 -16.12 0.57 17.33
CA ALA A 95 -15.37 1.81 17.29
C ALA A 95 -15.87 2.73 16.17
N LEU A 96 -15.99 2.19 14.95
CA LEU A 96 -16.41 2.93 13.77
C LEU A 96 -17.84 3.50 13.92
N ARG A 97 -18.80 2.74 14.49
CA ARG A 97 -20.14 3.25 14.82
C ARG A 97 -20.10 4.41 15.81
N SER A 98 -19.16 4.39 16.76
CA SER A 98 -18.99 5.47 17.72
C SER A 98 -18.39 6.70 17.08
N PHE A 99 -17.40 6.54 16.19
CA PHE A 99 -16.77 7.64 15.46
C PHE A 99 -17.79 8.44 14.63
N LEU A 100 -18.69 7.76 13.91
CA LEU A 100 -19.71 8.39 13.08
C LEU A 100 -20.70 9.29 13.85
N ARG A 101 -20.63 9.32 15.19
CA ARG A 101 -21.41 10.24 16.06
C ARG A 101 -20.57 11.38 16.63
N GLN A 102 -19.33 11.52 16.20
CA GLN A 102 -18.37 12.51 16.71
C GLN A 102 -17.94 13.50 15.61
N ASP A 103 -18.69 13.57 14.50
CA ASP A 103 -18.43 14.44 13.34
C ASP A 103 -16.96 14.41 12.88
N PRO A 104 -16.39 13.21 12.57
CA PRO A 104 -15.04 13.13 12.04
C PRO A 104 -15.01 13.51 10.58
N GLU A 105 -13.98 14.22 10.13
CA GLU A 105 -13.70 14.40 8.69
C GLU A 105 -12.89 13.23 8.14
N ILE A 106 -11.98 12.68 8.95
CA ILE A 106 -11.08 11.59 8.54
C ILE A 106 -11.16 10.44 9.54
N ILE A 107 -11.32 9.24 9.02
CA ILE A 107 -11.36 8.02 9.81
C ILE A 107 -10.31 7.04 9.30
N LEU A 108 -9.48 6.50 10.20
CA LEU A 108 -8.64 5.35 9.90
C LEU A 108 -9.15 4.12 10.64
N VAL A 109 -9.43 3.06 9.90
CA VAL A 109 -9.72 1.72 10.43
C VAL A 109 -8.50 0.85 10.14
N GLY A 110 -7.81 0.43 11.19
CA GLY A 110 -6.52 -0.29 11.08
C GLY A 110 -6.58 -1.44 10.08
N GLU A 111 -7.66 -2.23 10.12
CA GLU A 111 -7.96 -3.23 9.10
C GLU A 111 -9.45 -3.57 9.02
N MET A 112 -9.89 -4.03 7.85
CA MET A 112 -11.24 -4.53 7.59
C MET A 112 -11.19 -6.07 7.47
N ARG A 113 -11.48 -6.78 8.58
CA ARG A 113 -11.45 -8.24 8.64
C ARG A 113 -12.78 -8.90 8.28
N ASP A 114 -13.88 -8.22 8.53
CA ASP A 114 -15.23 -8.73 8.45
C ASP A 114 -16.15 -7.83 7.61
N LYS A 115 -17.25 -8.41 7.15
CA LYS A 115 -18.24 -7.72 6.31
C LYS A 115 -18.87 -6.52 7.02
N GLU A 116 -19.13 -6.60 8.33
CA GLU A 116 -19.77 -5.53 9.07
C GLU A 116 -18.90 -4.26 9.08
N THR A 117 -17.62 -4.42 9.40
CA THR A 117 -16.64 -3.32 9.39
C THR A 117 -16.51 -2.71 8.00
N VAL A 118 -16.44 -3.56 6.94
CA VAL A 118 -16.39 -3.11 5.54
C VAL A 118 -17.63 -2.29 5.19
N ASP A 119 -18.82 -2.81 5.47
CA ASP A 119 -20.08 -2.15 5.10
C ASP A 119 -20.24 -0.78 5.81
N ILE A 120 -19.81 -0.66 7.08
CA ILE A 120 -19.85 0.61 7.81
C ILE A 120 -18.84 1.60 7.21
N GLY A 121 -17.61 1.15 6.94
CA GLY A 121 -16.55 2.00 6.36
C GLY A 121 -16.91 2.53 4.96
N LEU A 122 -17.47 1.68 4.10
CA LEU A 122 -17.94 2.10 2.77
C LEU A 122 -19.09 3.10 2.86
N LYS A 123 -20.05 2.89 3.77
CA LYS A 123 -21.16 3.84 3.98
C LYS A 123 -20.63 5.17 4.51
N ALA A 124 -19.68 5.16 5.44
CA ALA A 124 -19.02 6.37 5.92
C ALA A 124 -18.36 7.13 4.76
N ALA A 125 -17.62 6.41 3.90
CA ALA A 125 -16.98 6.98 2.72
C ALA A 125 -17.97 7.59 1.70
N LEU A 126 -19.23 7.21 1.72
CA LEU A 126 -20.29 7.77 0.86
C LEU A 126 -21.04 8.93 1.52
N THR A 127 -20.89 9.11 2.82
CA THR A 127 -21.64 10.12 3.60
C THR A 127 -20.78 11.29 4.06
N GLY A 128 -19.72 11.60 3.33
CA GLY A 128 -18.92 12.80 3.55
C GLY A 128 -17.63 12.59 4.34
N HIS A 129 -17.23 11.34 4.63
CA HIS A 129 -16.02 11.04 5.38
C HIS A 129 -14.90 10.52 4.47
N LEU A 130 -13.68 10.93 4.70
CA LEU A 130 -12.51 10.32 4.10
C LEU A 130 -12.06 9.14 4.98
N VAL A 131 -12.12 7.93 4.42
CA VAL A 131 -11.84 6.71 5.17
C VAL A 131 -10.56 6.08 4.66
N PHE A 132 -9.65 5.75 5.57
CA PHE A 132 -8.44 4.96 5.31
C PHE A 132 -8.56 3.60 5.97
N SER A 133 -8.12 2.55 5.29
CA SER A 133 -8.07 1.22 5.91
C SER A 133 -7.07 0.30 5.24
N THR A 134 -6.90 -0.90 5.82
CA THR A 134 -6.08 -1.94 5.22
C THR A 134 -6.86 -3.22 4.93
N LEU A 135 -6.38 -3.96 3.94
CA LEU A 135 -6.76 -5.34 3.66
C LEU A 135 -5.49 -6.17 3.42
N HIS A 136 -5.62 -7.49 3.57
CA HIS A 136 -4.56 -8.43 3.24
C HIS A 136 -4.83 -9.04 1.87
N THR A 137 -4.34 -8.38 0.82
CA THR A 137 -4.38 -8.87 -0.57
C THR A 137 -3.00 -8.74 -1.18
N ASN A 138 -2.73 -9.50 -2.23
CA ASN A 138 -1.41 -9.56 -2.86
C ASN A 138 -1.17 -8.40 -3.82
N ASP A 139 -2.20 -7.92 -4.48
CA ASP A 139 -2.17 -6.83 -5.46
C ASP A 139 -3.39 -5.90 -5.31
N ALA A 140 -3.37 -4.77 -5.99
CA ALA A 140 -4.42 -3.78 -5.91
C ALA A 140 -5.73 -4.22 -6.60
N PRO A 141 -5.73 -4.83 -7.81
CA PRO A 141 -6.96 -5.31 -8.44
C PRO A 141 -7.65 -6.43 -7.64
N SER A 142 -6.91 -7.36 -7.03
CA SER A 142 -7.49 -8.44 -6.22
C SER A 142 -8.17 -7.93 -4.95
N THR A 143 -7.86 -6.72 -4.52
CA THR A 143 -8.54 -6.06 -3.40
C THR A 143 -10.03 -5.84 -3.70
N ILE A 144 -10.36 -5.46 -4.92
CA ILE A 144 -11.76 -5.32 -5.36
C ILE A 144 -12.49 -6.66 -5.28
N THR A 145 -11.88 -7.71 -5.84
CA THR A 145 -12.44 -9.07 -5.77
C THR A 145 -12.57 -9.56 -4.31
N ARG A 146 -11.62 -9.20 -3.43
CA ARG A 146 -11.69 -9.52 -2.00
C ARG A 146 -12.91 -8.90 -1.32
N LEU A 147 -13.19 -7.62 -1.58
CA LEU A 147 -14.38 -6.95 -1.06
C LEU A 147 -15.68 -7.61 -1.55
N GLN A 148 -15.73 -7.98 -2.83
CA GLN A 148 -16.86 -8.72 -3.42
C GLN A 148 -17.06 -10.09 -2.73
N ASN A 149 -15.96 -10.84 -2.52
CA ASN A 149 -15.99 -12.14 -1.85
C ASN A 149 -16.40 -12.05 -0.37
N MET A 150 -16.19 -10.90 0.27
CA MET A 150 -16.69 -10.61 1.63
C MET A 150 -18.22 -10.35 1.63
N GLY A 151 -18.86 -10.36 0.47
CA GLY A 151 -20.30 -10.16 0.31
C GLY A 151 -20.71 -8.68 0.30
N THR A 152 -19.78 -7.79 -0.03
CA THR A 152 -20.07 -6.37 -0.21
C THR A 152 -20.72 -6.13 -1.57
N PRO A 153 -21.81 -5.37 -1.66
CA PRO A 153 -22.45 -5.06 -2.94
C PRO A 153 -21.55 -4.25 -3.88
N ASP A 154 -21.49 -4.64 -5.16
CA ASP A 154 -20.62 -4.03 -6.17
C ASP A 154 -20.86 -2.51 -6.32
N TYR A 155 -22.10 -2.06 -6.19
CA TYR A 155 -22.44 -0.64 -6.28
C TYR A 155 -21.83 0.17 -5.12
N LEU A 156 -21.69 -0.41 -3.91
CA LEU A 156 -21.03 0.26 -2.78
C LEU A 156 -19.54 0.34 -3.02
N ILE A 157 -18.91 -0.75 -3.47
CA ILE A 157 -17.48 -0.76 -3.80
C ILE A 157 -17.18 0.28 -4.87
N SER A 158 -17.91 0.23 -5.99
CA SER A 158 -17.74 1.15 -7.12
C SER A 158 -17.92 2.63 -6.74
N ALA A 159 -18.86 2.93 -5.84
CA ALA A 159 -19.13 4.30 -5.44
C ALA A 159 -18.17 4.83 -4.38
N ALA A 160 -17.77 4.02 -3.40
CA ALA A 160 -17.02 4.44 -2.23
C ALA A 160 -15.50 4.34 -2.38
N VAL A 161 -14.99 3.29 -3.05
CA VAL A 161 -13.54 3.11 -3.20
C VAL A 161 -12.98 4.11 -4.21
N SER A 162 -12.03 4.92 -3.76
CA SER A 162 -11.37 5.93 -4.59
C SER A 162 -10.03 5.44 -5.13
N LEU A 163 -9.26 4.72 -4.29
CA LEU A 163 -7.93 4.26 -4.62
C LEU A 163 -7.56 3.02 -3.82
N VAL A 164 -6.84 2.10 -4.44
CA VAL A 164 -6.19 0.97 -3.77
C VAL A 164 -4.70 1.05 -4.01
N LEU A 165 -3.92 1.07 -2.93
CA LEU A 165 -2.47 1.04 -2.94
C LEU A 165 -2.02 -0.32 -2.39
N ALA A 166 -1.45 -1.17 -3.25
CA ALA A 166 -0.80 -2.38 -2.78
C ALA A 166 0.70 -2.18 -2.64
N GLN A 167 1.28 -2.77 -1.61
CA GLN A 167 2.70 -2.56 -1.30
C GLN A 167 3.42 -3.79 -0.75
N ARG A 168 4.70 -3.85 -1.08
CA ARG A 168 5.70 -4.76 -0.52
C ARG A 168 6.87 -3.95 0.03
N LEU A 169 7.63 -4.56 0.93
CA LEU A 169 8.84 -3.95 1.49
C LEU A 169 10.04 -4.82 1.11
N ALA A 170 10.96 -4.24 0.34
CA ALA A 170 12.20 -4.86 -0.09
C ALA A 170 13.42 -4.26 0.63
N ARG A 171 14.49 -5.06 0.77
CA ARG A 171 15.78 -4.58 1.27
C ARG A 171 16.52 -3.88 0.12
N LYS A 172 17.08 -2.70 0.38
CA LYS A 172 17.92 -2.01 -0.59
C LYS A 172 19.28 -2.69 -0.72
N THR A 173 19.77 -2.84 -1.95
CA THR A 173 21.17 -3.22 -2.20
C THR A 173 22.08 -2.18 -1.56
N CYS A 174 23.08 -2.61 -0.83
CA CYS A 174 23.99 -1.69 -0.14
C CYS A 174 24.83 -0.90 -1.13
N ALA A 175 24.62 0.42 -1.18
CA ALA A 175 25.34 1.31 -2.11
C ALA A 175 26.86 1.35 -1.87
N ASP A 176 27.30 1.06 -0.62
CA ASP A 176 28.73 1.10 -0.26
C ASP A 176 29.51 -0.15 -0.76
N CYS A 177 28.84 -1.25 -1.09
CA CYS A 177 29.50 -2.49 -1.50
C CYS A 177 28.81 -3.19 -2.67
N ARG A 178 27.98 -2.46 -3.43
CA ARG A 178 27.34 -3.02 -4.64
C ARG A 178 28.37 -3.23 -5.73
N GLU A 179 28.24 -4.35 -6.45
CA GLU A 179 29.06 -4.75 -7.59
C GLU A 179 28.17 -5.40 -8.64
N PRO A 180 28.60 -5.51 -9.92
CA PRO A 180 27.85 -6.24 -10.93
C PRO A 180 27.57 -7.67 -10.50
N ASP A 181 26.35 -8.15 -10.76
CA ASP A 181 25.96 -9.55 -10.54
C ASP A 181 26.10 -10.33 -11.85
N GLU A 182 27.30 -10.89 -12.05
CA GLU A 182 27.63 -11.65 -13.27
C GLU A 182 26.92 -13.02 -13.34
N ASP A 183 26.32 -13.48 -12.24
CA ASP A 183 25.59 -14.75 -12.17
C ASP A 183 24.23 -14.67 -12.85
N ILE A 184 23.72 -13.45 -13.09
CA ILE A 184 22.39 -13.23 -13.66
C ILE A 184 22.48 -13.14 -15.17
N THR A 185 21.90 -14.15 -15.83
CA THR A 185 21.88 -14.24 -17.29
C THR A 185 20.78 -13.39 -17.92
N PRO A 186 20.92 -12.96 -19.20
CA PRO A 186 19.83 -12.29 -19.92
C PRO A 186 18.54 -13.13 -19.99
N LYS A 187 18.66 -14.46 -19.98
CA LYS A 187 17.51 -15.36 -19.91
C LYS A 187 16.76 -15.22 -18.59
N ALA A 188 17.47 -15.19 -17.46
CA ALA A 188 16.86 -15.01 -16.15
C ALA A 188 16.11 -13.66 -16.06
N LEU A 189 16.62 -12.60 -16.70
CA LEU A 189 15.93 -11.33 -16.80
C LEU A 189 14.69 -11.42 -17.70
N ALA A 190 14.79 -12.11 -18.82
CA ALA A 190 13.64 -12.32 -19.71
C ALA A 190 12.51 -13.10 -19.01
N ASP A 191 12.84 -14.09 -18.17
CA ASP A 191 11.88 -14.85 -17.37
C ASP A 191 11.15 -13.96 -16.36
N LEU A 192 11.75 -12.83 -15.93
CA LEU A 192 11.11 -11.79 -15.12
C LEU A 192 10.30 -10.76 -15.94
N GLY A 193 10.20 -10.95 -17.25
CA GLY A 193 9.46 -10.06 -18.15
C GLY A 193 10.22 -8.81 -18.60
N PHE A 194 11.56 -8.81 -18.50
CA PHE A 194 12.39 -7.78 -19.16
C PHE A 194 12.33 -7.95 -20.68
N THR A 195 12.24 -6.84 -21.41
CA THR A 195 12.45 -6.89 -22.86
C THR A 195 13.91 -7.22 -23.19
N VAL A 196 14.15 -7.72 -24.39
CA VAL A 196 15.52 -8.02 -24.87
C VAL A 196 16.43 -6.79 -24.75
N GLU A 197 15.89 -5.62 -25.07
CA GLU A 197 16.61 -4.35 -24.97
C GLU A 197 16.94 -4.00 -23.51
N GLN A 198 15.98 -4.12 -22.59
CA GLN A 198 16.20 -3.91 -21.16
C GLN A 198 17.22 -4.89 -20.60
N ALA A 199 17.08 -6.18 -20.93
CA ALA A 199 18.00 -7.24 -20.48
C ALA A 199 19.44 -7.00 -20.94
N SER A 200 19.65 -6.51 -22.18
CA SER A 200 20.98 -6.23 -22.72
C SER A 200 21.66 -5.01 -22.08
N ARG A 201 20.89 -4.06 -21.58
CA ARG A 201 21.38 -2.83 -20.91
C ARG A 201 21.38 -2.92 -19.40
N ALA A 202 20.78 -3.95 -18.82
CA ALA A 202 20.64 -4.10 -17.39
C ALA A 202 22.02 -4.22 -16.71
N LYS A 203 22.29 -3.31 -15.79
CA LYS A 203 23.45 -3.38 -14.88
C LYS A 203 22.97 -3.98 -13.56
N VAL A 204 22.61 -5.27 -13.58
CA VAL A 204 22.17 -5.96 -12.39
C VAL A 204 23.29 -5.93 -11.35
N GLN A 205 22.96 -5.55 -10.13
CA GLN A 205 23.92 -5.40 -9.05
C GLN A 205 23.55 -6.28 -7.87
N LYS A 206 24.58 -6.71 -7.13
CA LYS A 206 24.45 -7.38 -5.83
C LYS A 206 25.32 -6.68 -4.80
N GLY A 207 24.96 -6.82 -3.53
CA GLY A 207 25.81 -6.37 -2.43
C GLY A 207 26.80 -7.45 -2.05
N LYS A 208 28.09 -7.16 -2.16
CA LYS A 208 29.18 -8.07 -1.76
C LYS A 208 29.25 -8.35 -0.26
N GLY A 209 28.77 -7.42 0.54
CA GLY A 209 28.96 -7.40 1.99
C GLY A 209 30.07 -6.41 2.39
N CYS A 210 29.83 -5.65 3.46
CA CYS A 210 30.80 -4.73 4.04
C CYS A 210 30.43 -4.41 5.50
N PRO A 211 31.34 -3.78 6.29
CA PRO A 211 31.04 -3.42 7.67
C PRO A 211 29.79 -2.54 7.84
N LYS A 212 29.49 -1.65 6.87
CA LYS A 212 28.32 -0.76 6.91
C LYS A 212 26.99 -1.50 6.78
N CYS A 213 26.95 -2.61 6.08
CA CYS A 213 25.77 -3.47 5.96
C CYS A 213 25.87 -4.72 6.83
N LYS A 214 26.88 -4.83 7.69
CA LYS A 214 27.17 -6.00 8.55
C LYS A 214 27.26 -7.29 7.70
N ASP A 215 27.99 -7.19 6.60
CA ASP A 215 28.25 -8.25 5.63
C ASP A 215 27.03 -8.90 4.98
N THR A 216 25.84 -8.25 5.10
CA THR A 216 24.60 -8.78 4.51
C THR A 216 24.42 -8.43 3.04
N GLY A 217 25.13 -7.45 2.49
CA GLY A 217 24.91 -6.89 1.16
C GLY A 217 23.69 -5.97 1.05
N TYR A 218 22.92 -5.77 2.13
CA TYR A 218 21.71 -4.94 2.15
C TYR A 218 21.80 -3.85 3.22
N LYS A 219 21.29 -2.65 2.89
CA LYS A 219 21.25 -1.53 3.85
C LYS A 219 19.98 -0.69 3.64
N GLY A 220 19.12 -0.69 4.63
CA GLY A 220 17.82 -0.03 4.57
C GLY A 220 16.77 -0.83 3.83
N ARG A 221 15.58 -0.25 3.71
CA ARG A 221 14.39 -0.84 3.06
C ARG A 221 13.75 0.20 2.15
N MET A 222 13.01 -0.27 1.15
CA MET A 222 12.21 0.55 0.24
C MET A 222 10.85 -0.07 0.04
N GLY A 223 9.83 0.76 -0.18
CA GLY A 223 8.54 0.31 -0.64
C GLY A 223 8.56 0.00 -2.13
N ILE A 224 7.83 -1.02 -2.53
CA ILE A 224 7.45 -1.31 -3.91
C ILE A 224 5.94 -1.23 -3.94
N TYR A 225 5.41 -0.42 -4.85
CA TYR A 225 4.01 -0.02 -4.86
C TYR A 225 3.35 -0.31 -6.20
N GLU A 226 2.05 -0.51 -6.16
CA GLU A 226 1.16 -0.34 -7.31
C GLU A 226 -0.11 0.38 -6.85
N ILE A 227 -0.59 1.32 -7.65
CA ILE A 227 -1.72 2.17 -7.32
C ILE A 227 -2.84 2.02 -8.35
N LEU A 228 -3.95 1.42 -7.94
CA LEU A 228 -5.16 1.33 -8.72
C LEU A 228 -6.08 2.51 -8.40
N ASN A 229 -6.21 3.45 -9.33
CA ASN A 229 -7.23 4.49 -9.27
C ASN A 229 -8.58 3.90 -9.68
N VAL A 230 -9.62 4.09 -8.87
CA VAL A 230 -10.96 3.62 -9.20
C VAL A 230 -11.66 4.64 -10.12
N THR A 231 -11.21 4.65 -11.37
CA THR A 231 -11.70 5.51 -12.45
C THR A 231 -13.07 5.06 -12.95
N LYS A 232 -13.67 5.84 -13.86
CA LYS A 232 -14.97 5.48 -14.44
C LYS A 232 -14.97 4.10 -15.13
N PRO A 233 -13.98 3.74 -16.00
CA PRO A 233 -13.88 2.38 -16.56
C PRO A 233 -13.76 1.28 -15.50
N ILE A 234 -12.98 1.51 -14.44
CA ILE A 234 -12.85 0.55 -13.33
C ILE A 234 -14.17 0.41 -12.57
N LYS A 235 -14.88 1.52 -12.29
CA LYS A 235 -16.21 1.49 -11.67
C LYS A 235 -17.22 0.66 -12.48
N GLU A 236 -17.26 0.86 -13.78
CA GLU A 236 -18.11 0.10 -14.70
C GLU A 236 -17.73 -1.40 -14.71
N ALA A 237 -16.43 -1.70 -14.67
CA ALA A 237 -15.93 -3.06 -14.56
C ALA A 237 -16.34 -3.74 -13.24
N ILE A 238 -16.25 -3.04 -12.11
CA ILE A 238 -16.72 -3.53 -10.81
C ILE A 238 -18.21 -3.88 -10.86
N LEU A 239 -19.03 -2.99 -11.41
CA LEU A 239 -20.49 -3.18 -11.50
C LEU A 239 -20.88 -4.39 -12.35
N ARG A 240 -20.11 -4.74 -13.39
CA ARG A 240 -20.34 -5.94 -14.21
C ARG A 240 -19.62 -7.19 -13.67
N LYS A 241 -19.03 -7.11 -12.46
CA LYS A 241 -18.28 -8.19 -11.80
C LYS A 241 -17.12 -8.70 -12.63
N ALA A 242 -16.35 -7.77 -13.22
CA ALA A 242 -15.14 -8.11 -13.95
C ALA A 242 -14.15 -8.89 -13.06
N THR A 243 -13.46 -9.82 -13.67
CA THR A 243 -12.41 -10.62 -13.01
C THR A 243 -11.18 -9.77 -12.71
N THR A 244 -10.33 -10.23 -11.78
CA THR A 244 -9.06 -9.55 -11.46
C THR A 244 -8.18 -9.29 -12.70
N PRO A 245 -7.98 -10.27 -13.63
CA PRO A 245 -7.27 -10.02 -14.88
C PRO A 245 -7.88 -8.92 -15.75
N GLU A 246 -9.20 -8.89 -15.90
CA GLU A 246 -9.91 -7.84 -16.66
C GLU A 246 -9.73 -6.45 -16.01
N LEU A 247 -9.83 -6.36 -14.68
CA LEU A 247 -9.57 -5.13 -13.95
C LEU A 247 -8.14 -4.63 -14.17
N LYS A 248 -7.16 -5.56 -14.16
CA LYS A 248 -5.75 -5.25 -14.41
C LYS A 248 -5.52 -4.76 -15.84
N GLU A 249 -6.15 -5.39 -16.83
CA GLU A 249 -6.08 -4.97 -18.24
C GLU A 249 -6.63 -3.56 -18.44
N ILE A 250 -7.83 -3.28 -17.88
CA ILE A 250 -8.45 -1.96 -17.97
C ILE A 250 -7.57 -0.91 -17.29
N ALA A 251 -7.05 -1.20 -16.10
CA ALA A 251 -6.16 -0.30 -15.40
C ALA A 251 -4.85 -0.04 -16.17
N SER A 252 -4.28 -1.08 -16.80
CA SER A 252 -3.05 -0.96 -17.60
C SER A 252 -3.24 -0.04 -18.81
N ASN A 253 -4.42 -0.05 -19.43
CA ASN A 253 -4.76 0.87 -20.52
C ASN A 253 -4.84 2.34 -20.04
N GLU A 254 -4.98 2.58 -18.74
CA GLU A 254 -4.98 3.90 -18.09
C GLU A 254 -3.63 4.25 -17.44
N GLY A 255 -2.59 3.44 -17.70
CA GLY A 255 -1.24 3.69 -17.20
C GLY A 255 -0.94 3.09 -15.82
N PHE A 256 -1.78 2.17 -15.34
CA PHE A 256 -1.48 1.39 -14.13
C PHE A 256 -0.19 0.58 -14.32
N ARG A 257 0.67 0.65 -13.32
CA ARG A 257 1.92 -0.11 -13.28
C ARG A 257 1.88 -1.09 -12.11
N THR A 258 2.31 -2.30 -12.36
CA THR A 258 2.37 -3.34 -11.35
C THR A 258 3.59 -3.19 -10.44
N MET A 259 3.56 -3.83 -9.28
CA MET A 259 4.77 -3.92 -8.43
C MET A 259 5.93 -4.61 -9.15
N GLN A 260 5.64 -5.55 -10.08
CA GLN A 260 6.67 -6.18 -10.89
C GLN A 260 7.32 -5.19 -11.85
N ASP A 261 6.54 -4.26 -12.45
CA ASP A 261 7.07 -3.20 -13.31
C ASP A 261 8.02 -2.29 -12.53
N MET A 262 7.58 -1.80 -11.37
CA MET A 262 8.41 -0.99 -10.48
C MET A 262 9.66 -1.75 -10.02
N GLY A 263 9.50 -3.01 -9.64
CA GLY A 263 10.63 -3.86 -9.22
C GLY A 263 11.68 -4.05 -10.32
N ARG A 264 11.24 -4.20 -11.59
CA ARG A 264 12.16 -4.27 -12.75
C ARG A 264 12.97 -2.98 -12.89
N GLU A 265 12.36 -1.82 -12.77
CA GLU A 265 13.08 -0.55 -12.81
C GLU A 265 14.09 -0.40 -11.68
N LEU A 266 13.75 -0.85 -10.48
CA LEU A 266 14.67 -0.84 -9.34
C LEU A 266 15.87 -1.79 -9.54
N ILE A 267 15.70 -2.86 -10.31
CA ILE A 267 16.83 -3.71 -10.74
C ILE A 267 17.72 -2.93 -11.72
N LEU A 268 17.14 -2.21 -12.69
CA LEU A 268 17.91 -1.43 -13.68
C LEU A 268 18.74 -0.32 -13.03
N THR A 269 18.25 0.28 -11.92
CA THR A 269 18.98 1.30 -11.17
C THR A 269 20.00 0.72 -10.19
N GLY A 270 19.93 -0.59 -9.92
CA GLY A 270 20.80 -1.30 -8.96
C GLY A 270 20.39 -1.11 -7.51
N ASP A 271 19.24 -0.50 -7.23
CA ASP A 271 18.72 -0.33 -5.87
C ASP A 271 18.10 -1.61 -5.32
N LEU A 272 17.58 -2.46 -6.22
CA LEU A 272 17.06 -3.78 -5.91
C LEU A 272 17.90 -4.83 -6.64
N ASN A 273 18.35 -5.89 -5.94
CA ASN A 273 18.99 -7.00 -6.61
C ASN A 273 17.99 -8.08 -7.05
N PHE A 274 18.40 -8.93 -7.97
CA PHE A 274 17.59 -10.00 -8.54
C PHE A 274 17.00 -10.94 -7.47
N ARG A 275 17.81 -11.38 -6.51
CA ARG A 275 17.37 -12.32 -5.45
C ARG A 275 16.30 -11.70 -4.54
N GLU A 276 16.42 -10.41 -4.26
CA GLU A 276 15.43 -9.74 -3.42
C GLU A 276 14.14 -9.44 -4.19
N TYR A 277 14.24 -9.14 -5.49
CA TYR A 277 13.08 -9.05 -6.37
C TYR A 277 12.30 -10.38 -6.37
N ASP A 278 12.99 -11.48 -6.64
CA ASP A 278 12.40 -12.81 -6.68
C ASP A 278 11.73 -13.15 -5.34
N ARG A 279 12.42 -12.92 -4.23
CA ARG A 279 11.88 -13.16 -2.88
C ARG A 279 10.59 -12.39 -2.60
N VAL A 280 10.47 -11.15 -3.09
CA VAL A 280 9.38 -10.23 -2.72
C VAL A 280 8.23 -10.27 -3.72
N LEU A 281 8.51 -10.47 -5.01
CA LEU A 281 7.56 -10.27 -6.11
C LEU A 281 7.25 -11.52 -6.93
N SER A 282 8.08 -12.59 -6.85
CA SER A 282 7.85 -13.84 -7.59
C SER A 282 7.19 -14.94 -6.75
N ALA A 283 6.97 -14.72 -5.46
CA ALA A 283 6.36 -15.69 -4.54
C ALA A 283 4.82 -15.74 -4.65
N GLU A 284 4.29 -15.76 -5.88
CA GLU A 284 2.85 -15.95 -6.16
C GLU A 284 2.60 -17.21 -6.98
#